data_2695b414197dc2567ff58247c59bed38
#
_entry.id   2695b414197dc2567ff58247c59bed38
#
_cell.length_a   1.000
_cell.length_b   1.000
_cell.length_c   1.000
_cell.angle_alpha   90.00
_cell.angle_beta   90.00
_cell.angle_gamma   90.00
#
_symmetry.space_group_name_H-M   'P 1'
#
loop_
_entity.id
_entity.type
_entity.pdbx_description
1 polymer ?
#
loop_
_entity_poly.entity_id
_entity_poly.type
_entity_poly.pdbx_seq_one_letter_code
_entity_poly.pdbx_strand_id
1 'polypeptide(L)'
;MILDLRDDPGGLLTASIGVSAAFLPKDKLVVYTEGRTNNARMRMYARPEFYARGPKGDYLTGVPEAAKTVPMVVLVNGGSASASEIVAGALQDHRRAVIMGTQTFGKGSVQTILPLGNGTAIKLTTARYFTPSGQSIQAKGITPDIVVEDATVETKGTSSLRTKEADLKNRLDNPQDG
;
A
#
# COMPACT_ATOMS: atom_id res chain seq x y z
N MET A 1 12.03 -15.67 3.62
CA MET A 1 11.18 -15.41 2.43
C MET A 1 11.42 -13.98 1.98
N ILE A 2 11.40 -13.72 0.68
CA ILE A 2 11.51 -12.36 0.13
C ILE A 2 10.23 -12.07 -0.66
N LEU A 3 9.61 -10.92 -0.39
CA LEU A 3 8.53 -10.34 -1.18
C LEU A 3 9.09 -9.11 -1.88
N ASP A 4 9.17 -9.14 -3.20
CA ASP A 4 9.67 -8.02 -4.00
C ASP A 4 8.50 -7.15 -4.49
N LEU A 5 8.43 -5.93 -3.99
CA LEU A 5 7.45 -4.90 -4.37
C LEU A 5 8.12 -3.71 -5.07
N ARG A 6 9.37 -3.84 -5.49
CA ARG A 6 10.06 -2.79 -6.24
C ARG A 6 9.37 -2.59 -7.59
N ASP A 7 9.19 -1.33 -7.98
CA ASP A 7 8.53 -0.92 -9.23
C ASP A 7 7.08 -1.44 -9.38
N ASP A 8 6.45 -1.81 -8.26
CA ASP A 8 5.05 -2.22 -8.22
C ASP A 8 4.14 -1.01 -7.91
N PRO A 9 3.40 -0.47 -8.91
CA PRO A 9 2.55 0.70 -8.74
C PRO A 9 1.30 0.41 -7.91
N GLY A 10 1.12 -0.81 -7.44
CA GLY A 10 -0.03 -1.29 -6.69
C GLY A 10 -1.15 -1.81 -7.59
N GLY A 11 -2.37 -1.67 -7.11
CA GLY A 11 -3.55 -2.23 -7.79
C GLY A 11 -4.79 -2.12 -6.92
N LEU A 12 -5.57 -3.20 -6.85
CA LEU A 12 -6.81 -3.23 -6.11
C LEU A 12 -6.57 -3.25 -4.59
N LEU A 13 -7.31 -2.42 -3.87
CA LEU A 13 -7.30 -2.42 -2.40
C LEU A 13 -7.59 -3.82 -1.81
N THR A 14 -8.57 -4.52 -2.37
CA THR A 14 -8.89 -5.89 -1.93
C THR A 14 -7.73 -6.87 -2.14
N ALA A 15 -6.92 -6.68 -3.18
CA ALA A 15 -5.74 -7.50 -3.40
C ALA A 15 -4.66 -7.22 -2.35
N SER A 16 -4.43 -5.95 -1.98
CA SER A 16 -3.47 -5.63 -0.92
C SER A 16 -3.87 -6.24 0.43
N ILE A 17 -5.18 -6.27 0.74
CA ILE A 17 -5.67 -6.93 1.95
C ILE A 17 -5.42 -8.44 1.89
N GLY A 18 -5.69 -9.07 0.74
CA GLY A 18 -5.44 -10.50 0.55
C GLY A 18 -3.96 -10.87 0.66
N VAL A 19 -3.07 -10.11 0.01
CA VAL A 19 -1.63 -10.33 0.13
C VAL A 19 -1.17 -10.16 1.58
N SER A 20 -1.62 -9.12 2.27
CA SER A 20 -1.30 -8.93 3.69
C SER A 20 -1.84 -10.06 4.56
N ALA A 21 -3.07 -10.54 4.29
CA ALA A 21 -3.71 -11.62 5.03
C ALA A 21 -3.01 -12.98 4.85
N ALA A 22 -2.31 -13.19 3.72
CA ALA A 22 -1.50 -14.38 3.52
C ALA A 22 -0.35 -14.49 4.54
N PHE A 23 0.14 -13.36 5.03
CA PHE A 23 1.31 -13.26 5.91
C PHE A 23 0.99 -12.82 7.34
N LEU A 24 -0.15 -12.22 7.58
CA LEU A 24 -0.59 -11.76 8.91
C LEU A 24 -1.51 -12.78 9.58
N PRO A 25 -1.53 -12.85 10.91
CA PRO A 25 -2.58 -13.54 11.62
C PRO A 25 -3.95 -12.98 11.28
N LYS A 26 -4.98 -13.85 11.34
CA LYS A 26 -6.37 -13.44 11.17
C LYS A 26 -6.73 -12.28 12.10
N ASP A 27 -7.62 -11.42 11.66
CA ASP A 27 -8.16 -10.28 12.40
C ASP A 27 -7.17 -9.12 12.65
N LYS A 28 -5.97 -9.17 12.10
CA LYS A 28 -5.06 -8.01 12.15
C LYS A 28 -5.56 -6.90 11.22
N LEU A 29 -5.52 -5.65 11.71
CA LEU A 29 -5.82 -4.48 10.91
C LEU A 29 -4.77 -4.36 9.80
N VAL A 30 -5.19 -4.20 8.55
CA VAL A 30 -4.29 -4.04 7.40
C VAL A 30 -4.17 -2.57 7.03
N VAL A 31 -5.28 -1.89 6.92
CA VAL A 31 -5.35 -0.48 6.51
C VAL A 31 -6.65 0.12 7.01
N TYR A 32 -6.65 1.41 7.27
CA TYR A 32 -7.90 2.14 7.45
C TYR A 32 -7.93 3.39 6.60
N THR A 33 -9.13 3.93 6.38
CA THR A 33 -9.33 5.15 5.60
C THR A 33 -9.99 6.22 6.45
N GLU A 34 -9.62 7.46 6.19
CA GLU A 34 -10.29 8.63 6.73
C GLU A 34 -10.66 9.60 5.60
N GLY A 35 -11.88 10.09 5.65
CA GLY A 35 -12.41 11.06 4.71
C GLY A 35 -13.44 11.96 5.36
N ARG A 36 -13.97 12.91 4.59
CA ARG A 36 -14.92 13.92 5.09
C ARG A 36 -16.28 13.33 5.49
N THR A 37 -16.69 12.24 4.86
CA THR A 37 -17.98 11.59 5.11
C THR A 37 -17.79 10.33 5.97
N ASN A 38 -18.85 9.94 6.70
CA ASN A 38 -18.80 8.72 7.52
C ASN A 38 -18.52 7.46 6.68
N ASN A 39 -19.05 7.38 5.46
CA ASN A 39 -18.85 6.26 4.55
C ASN A 39 -17.41 6.16 4.01
N ALA A 40 -16.61 7.22 4.17
CA ALA A 40 -15.20 7.24 3.80
C ALA A 40 -14.26 6.77 4.93
N ARG A 41 -14.84 6.42 6.09
CA ARG A 41 -14.10 5.91 7.25
C ARG A 41 -14.31 4.41 7.35
N MET A 42 -13.32 3.64 6.97
CA MET A 42 -13.38 2.18 6.95
C MET A 42 -12.14 1.59 7.61
N ARG A 43 -12.30 0.47 8.31
CA ARG A 43 -11.20 -0.34 8.85
C ARG A 43 -11.23 -1.70 8.18
N MET A 44 -10.13 -2.11 7.60
CA MET A 44 -10.03 -3.36 6.83
C MET A 44 -9.02 -4.29 7.46
N TYR A 45 -9.47 -5.49 7.74
CA TYR A 45 -8.73 -6.48 8.51
C TYR A 45 -8.32 -7.67 7.62
N ALA A 46 -7.35 -8.45 8.07
CA ALA A 46 -6.96 -9.72 7.46
C ALA A 46 -8.05 -10.77 7.63
N ARG A 47 -9.18 -10.59 6.93
CA ARG A 47 -10.39 -11.45 6.95
C ARG A 47 -10.93 -11.64 5.55
N PRO A 48 -11.48 -12.82 5.22
CA PRO A 48 -12.03 -13.12 3.89
C PRO A 48 -13.05 -12.10 3.38
N GLU A 49 -13.90 -11.54 4.25
CA GLU A 49 -14.90 -10.54 3.85
C GLU A 49 -14.32 -9.28 3.20
N PHE A 50 -13.04 -8.96 3.46
CA PHE A 50 -12.37 -7.78 2.89
C PHE A 50 -11.60 -8.08 1.58
N TYR A 51 -11.25 -9.34 1.30
CA TYR A 51 -10.47 -9.68 0.11
C TYR A 51 -11.10 -10.75 -0.79
N ALA A 52 -11.84 -11.71 -0.23
CA ALA A 52 -12.43 -12.82 -0.97
C ALA A 52 -13.77 -12.40 -1.57
N ARG A 53 -13.73 -11.74 -2.75
CA ARG A 53 -14.94 -11.34 -3.48
C ARG A 53 -15.29 -12.36 -4.55
N GLY A 54 -16.56 -12.78 -4.58
CA GLY A 54 -17.11 -13.66 -5.60
C GLY A 54 -17.30 -15.11 -5.15
N PRO A 55 -17.79 -15.98 -6.06
CA PRO A 55 -18.27 -17.31 -5.72
C PRO A 55 -17.17 -18.31 -5.32
N LYS A 56 -15.91 -18.00 -5.58
CA LYS A 56 -14.77 -18.88 -5.26
C LYS A 56 -14.38 -18.90 -3.79
N GLY A 57 -14.99 -18.04 -2.94
CA GLY A 57 -14.70 -17.99 -1.51
C GLY A 57 -13.28 -17.52 -1.17
N ASP A 58 -12.78 -17.97 -0.02
CA ASP A 58 -11.45 -17.61 0.47
C ASP A 58 -10.36 -18.36 -0.30
N TYR A 59 -9.64 -17.64 -1.15
CA TYR A 59 -8.55 -18.19 -1.97
C TYR A 59 -7.24 -18.39 -1.18
N LEU A 60 -7.18 -18.00 0.10
CA LEU A 60 -6.02 -18.22 0.97
C LEU A 60 -6.10 -19.52 1.76
N THR A 61 -7.17 -20.30 1.66
CA THR A 61 -7.35 -21.55 2.39
C THR A 61 -6.23 -22.57 2.17
N GLY A 62 -5.52 -22.49 1.05
CA GLY A 62 -4.38 -23.36 0.71
C GLY A 62 -3.01 -22.80 1.10
N VAL A 63 -2.94 -21.60 1.69
CA VAL A 63 -1.66 -20.99 2.09
C VAL A 63 -1.12 -21.69 3.34
N PRO A 64 0.11 -22.26 3.30
CA PRO A 64 0.69 -22.91 4.47
C PRO A 64 0.82 -21.96 5.66
N GLU A 65 0.55 -22.42 6.88
CA GLU A 65 0.72 -21.61 8.10
C GLU A 65 2.15 -21.08 8.26
N ALA A 66 3.13 -21.81 7.74
CA ALA A 66 4.53 -21.37 7.67
C ALA A 66 4.69 -20.00 6.99
N ALA A 67 3.83 -19.64 6.05
CA ALA A 67 3.87 -18.32 5.40
C ALA A 67 3.72 -17.16 6.41
N LYS A 68 3.07 -17.40 7.54
CA LYS A 68 2.89 -16.40 8.61
C LYS A 68 4.04 -16.34 9.61
N THR A 69 4.92 -17.33 9.61
CA THR A 69 5.94 -17.48 10.68
C THR A 69 7.38 -17.40 10.19
N VAL A 70 7.68 -17.82 8.95
CA VAL A 70 9.04 -17.75 8.41
C VAL A 70 9.58 -16.32 8.39
N PRO A 71 10.88 -16.10 8.68
CA PRO A 71 11.49 -14.76 8.52
C PRO A 71 11.23 -14.19 7.13
N MET A 72 10.87 -12.90 7.08
CA MET A 72 10.43 -12.25 5.85
C MET A 72 11.07 -10.88 5.68
N VAL A 73 11.50 -10.59 4.45
CA VAL A 73 11.94 -9.27 4.00
C VAL A 73 11.04 -8.84 2.86
N VAL A 74 10.66 -7.57 2.85
CA VAL A 74 9.94 -6.91 1.75
C VAL A 74 10.87 -5.90 1.12
N LEU A 75 11.10 -6.03 -0.18
CA LEU A 75 11.89 -5.08 -0.95
C LEU A 75 10.98 -3.99 -1.53
N VAL A 76 11.37 -2.74 -1.35
CA VAL A 76 10.61 -1.57 -1.81
C VAL A 76 11.53 -0.52 -2.45
N ASN A 77 10.98 0.30 -3.34
CA ASN A 77 11.67 1.46 -3.88
C ASN A 77 10.67 2.59 -4.24
N GLY A 78 11.17 3.66 -4.85
CA GLY A 78 10.33 4.80 -5.28
C GLY A 78 9.25 4.46 -6.32
N GLY A 79 9.28 3.28 -6.94
CA GLY A 79 8.23 2.76 -7.82
C GLY A 79 7.14 1.97 -7.08
N SER A 80 7.36 1.63 -5.80
CA SER A 80 6.36 0.97 -4.96
C SER A 80 5.28 1.97 -4.55
N ALA A 81 4.02 1.75 -4.94
CA ALA A 81 2.97 2.75 -4.73
C ALA A 81 1.62 2.13 -4.32
N SER A 82 0.76 2.93 -3.65
CA SER A 82 -0.66 2.61 -3.41
C SER A 82 -0.87 1.27 -2.67
N ALA A 83 -1.44 0.26 -3.34
CA ALA A 83 -1.71 -1.06 -2.74
C ALA A 83 -0.43 -1.73 -2.21
N SER A 84 0.71 -1.56 -2.88
CA SER A 84 2.00 -2.10 -2.44
C SER A 84 2.50 -1.41 -1.17
N GLU A 85 2.22 -0.11 -1.01
CA GLU A 85 2.51 0.63 0.22
C GLU A 85 1.62 0.19 1.38
N ILE A 86 0.36 -0.18 1.09
CA ILE A 86 -0.53 -0.77 2.11
C ILE A 86 0.05 -2.10 2.61
N VAL A 87 0.52 -2.97 1.70
CA VAL A 87 1.14 -4.25 2.08
C VAL A 87 2.39 -4.02 2.91
N ALA A 88 3.31 -3.19 2.42
CA ALA A 88 4.57 -2.90 3.12
C ALA A 88 4.32 -2.30 4.51
N GLY A 89 3.45 -1.28 4.61
CA GLY A 89 3.12 -0.63 5.88
C GLY A 89 2.42 -1.55 6.88
N ALA A 90 1.49 -2.41 6.41
CA ALA A 90 0.84 -3.37 7.28
C ALA A 90 1.83 -4.39 7.84
N LEU A 91 2.72 -4.94 7.00
CA LEU A 91 3.71 -5.92 7.43
C LEU A 91 4.77 -5.29 8.36
N GLN A 92 5.15 -4.04 8.12
CA GLN A 92 6.05 -3.26 8.97
C GLN A 92 5.44 -3.02 10.36
N ASP A 93 4.25 -2.42 10.41
CA ASP A 93 3.59 -2.05 11.66
C ASP A 93 3.33 -3.26 12.58
N HIS A 94 3.00 -4.41 11.98
CA HIS A 94 2.84 -5.66 12.73
C HIS A 94 4.17 -6.37 13.01
N ARG A 95 5.31 -5.80 12.62
CA ARG A 95 6.64 -6.42 12.76
C ARG A 95 6.70 -7.83 12.13
N ARG A 96 5.91 -8.04 11.09
CA ARG A 96 5.86 -9.31 10.37
C ARG A 96 7.04 -9.47 9.42
N ALA A 97 7.50 -8.38 8.84
CA ALA A 97 8.62 -8.36 7.90
C ALA A 97 9.53 -7.16 8.17
N VAL A 98 10.77 -7.27 7.76
CA VAL A 98 11.71 -6.16 7.65
C VAL A 98 11.51 -5.53 6.26
N ILE A 99 11.28 -4.22 6.20
CA ILE A 99 11.16 -3.48 4.95
C ILE A 99 12.55 -2.96 4.56
N MET A 100 12.99 -3.27 3.36
CA MET A 100 14.34 -2.94 2.89
C MET A 100 14.29 -2.26 1.51
N GLY A 101 15.12 -1.24 1.30
CA GLY A 101 15.26 -0.53 0.03
C GLY A 101 15.25 0.97 0.19
N THR A 102 14.55 1.69 -0.69
CA THR A 102 14.38 3.14 -0.62
C THR A 102 12.94 3.51 -0.31
N GLN A 103 12.70 4.76 0.12
CA GLN A 103 11.38 5.27 0.43
C GLN A 103 10.43 5.11 -0.75
N THR A 104 9.20 4.65 -0.48
CA THR A 104 8.18 4.41 -1.48
C THR A 104 7.57 5.71 -2.02
N PHE A 105 6.70 5.61 -3.01
CA PHE A 105 6.16 6.75 -3.79
C PHE A 105 5.33 7.73 -2.94
N GLY A 106 4.45 7.24 -2.07
CA GLY A 106 3.59 8.07 -1.22
C GLY A 106 2.17 8.28 -1.75
N LYS A 107 1.60 7.33 -2.50
CA LYS A 107 0.23 7.42 -2.99
C LYS A 107 -0.77 6.90 -1.97
N GLY A 108 -1.19 7.76 -1.06
CA GLY A 108 -2.11 7.44 0.04
C GLY A 108 -3.56 7.90 -0.18
N SER A 109 -3.97 8.24 -1.39
CA SER A 109 -5.32 8.73 -1.69
C SER A 109 -6.27 7.63 -2.18
N VAL A 110 -7.50 7.63 -1.64
CA VAL A 110 -8.61 6.78 -2.10
C VAL A 110 -9.38 7.50 -3.19
N GLN A 111 -9.51 6.88 -4.35
CA GLN A 111 -10.26 7.43 -5.47
C GLN A 111 -11.55 6.62 -5.70
N THR A 112 -12.67 7.32 -5.73
CA THR A 112 -13.99 6.76 -6.03
C THR A 112 -14.40 7.18 -7.43
N ILE A 113 -14.86 6.21 -8.23
CA ILE A 113 -15.44 6.47 -9.57
C ILE A 113 -16.95 6.55 -9.40
N LEU A 114 -17.50 7.71 -9.77
CA LEU A 114 -18.93 7.98 -9.75
C LEU A 114 -19.45 8.03 -11.20
N PRO A 115 -20.22 7.03 -11.65
CA PRO A 115 -20.85 7.06 -12.95
C PRO A 115 -21.84 8.24 -13.06
N LEU A 116 -21.80 9.00 -14.16
CA LEU A 116 -22.73 10.11 -14.44
C LEU A 116 -23.81 9.73 -15.48
N GLY A 117 -23.78 8.52 -16.01
CA GLY A 117 -24.59 8.11 -17.16
C GLY A 117 -23.84 8.34 -18.50
N ASN A 118 -24.46 7.87 -19.61
CA ASN A 118 -23.92 8.02 -20.98
C ASN A 118 -22.45 7.56 -21.15
N GLY A 119 -21.99 6.60 -20.36
CA GLY A 119 -20.61 6.09 -20.44
C GLY A 119 -19.56 7.03 -19.83
N THR A 120 -19.95 8.12 -19.16
CA THR A 120 -19.06 9.04 -18.47
C THR A 120 -19.01 8.79 -16.97
N ALA A 121 -17.92 9.18 -16.32
CA ALA A 121 -17.76 9.07 -14.88
C ALA A 121 -16.86 10.19 -14.34
N ILE A 122 -17.04 10.56 -13.08
CA ILE A 122 -16.12 11.41 -12.32
C ILE A 122 -15.28 10.53 -11.40
N LYS A 123 -13.96 10.76 -11.39
CA LYS A 123 -13.01 10.18 -10.45
C LYS A 123 -12.68 11.22 -9.39
N LEU A 124 -13.10 10.97 -8.16
CA LEU A 124 -12.92 11.88 -7.02
C LEU A 124 -12.07 11.24 -5.94
N THR A 125 -11.19 12.02 -5.32
CA THR A 125 -10.52 11.61 -4.09
C THR A 125 -11.47 11.83 -2.92
N THR A 126 -11.80 10.74 -2.21
CA THR A 126 -12.79 10.71 -1.13
C THR A 126 -12.22 10.46 0.26
N ALA A 127 -11.03 9.86 0.34
CA ALA A 127 -10.39 9.54 1.61
C ALA A 127 -8.85 9.42 1.43
N ARG A 128 -8.16 9.24 2.56
CA ARG A 128 -6.74 8.89 2.64
C ARG A 128 -6.56 7.55 3.33
N TYR A 129 -5.49 6.83 2.93
CA TYR A 129 -5.06 5.59 3.56
C TYR A 129 -4.12 5.86 4.72
N PHE A 130 -4.29 5.07 5.78
CA PHE A 130 -3.43 5.05 6.96
C PHE A 130 -3.01 3.62 7.26
N THR A 131 -1.77 3.44 7.70
CA THR A 131 -1.26 2.16 8.17
C THR A 131 -1.90 1.78 9.52
N PRO A 132 -1.79 0.54 9.99
CA PRO A 132 -2.33 0.13 11.29
C PRO A 132 -1.88 0.99 12.47
N SER A 133 -0.64 1.50 12.45
CA SER A 133 -0.11 2.40 13.50
C SER A 133 -0.62 3.83 13.41
N GLY A 134 -1.36 4.17 12.35
CA GLY A 134 -1.90 5.52 12.15
C GLY A 134 -1.06 6.44 11.27
N GLN A 135 -0.01 5.93 10.64
CA GLN A 135 0.80 6.74 9.73
C GLN A 135 0.07 6.96 8.41
N SER A 136 -0.01 8.22 7.96
CA SER A 136 -0.53 8.55 6.64
C SER A 136 0.49 8.20 5.55
N ILE A 137 0.03 7.46 4.53
CA ILE A 137 0.85 7.11 3.37
C ILE A 137 0.99 8.31 2.41
N GLN A 138 0.00 9.23 2.40
CA GLN A 138 -0.08 10.32 1.43
C GLN A 138 1.15 11.24 1.46
N ALA A 139 1.78 11.43 0.31
CA ALA A 139 2.97 12.25 0.06
C ALA A 139 4.22 11.87 0.86
N LYS A 140 4.13 10.87 1.75
CA LYS A 140 5.21 10.42 2.64
C LYS A 140 5.70 9.02 2.27
N GLY A 141 4.79 8.13 1.88
CA GLY A 141 5.11 6.74 1.60
C GLY A 141 5.48 5.93 2.85
N ILE A 142 6.09 4.79 2.60
CA ILE A 142 6.64 3.91 3.64
C ILE A 142 8.16 4.11 3.67
N THR A 143 8.67 4.43 4.84
CA THR A 143 10.12 4.50 5.07
C THR A 143 10.63 3.10 5.42
N PRO A 144 11.60 2.55 4.70
CA PRO A 144 12.12 1.23 5.00
C PRO A 144 12.84 1.18 6.35
N ASP A 145 12.84 0.00 7.00
CA ASP A 145 13.59 -0.25 8.22
C ASP A 145 15.10 -0.27 7.95
N ILE A 146 15.48 -0.76 6.76
CA ILE A 146 16.86 -0.80 6.28
C ILE A 146 16.92 -0.07 4.95
N VAL A 147 17.57 1.10 4.95
CA VAL A 147 17.77 1.87 3.72
C VAL A 147 18.91 1.23 2.93
N VAL A 148 18.61 0.87 1.68
CA VAL A 148 19.59 0.39 0.69
C VAL A 148 19.40 1.22 -0.55
N GLU A 149 20.34 2.12 -0.82
CA GLU A 149 20.31 2.93 -2.04
C GLU A 149 20.66 2.07 -3.26
N ASP A 150 20.03 2.37 -4.39
CA ASP A 150 20.42 1.77 -5.64
C ASP A 150 21.87 2.16 -5.95
N ALA A 151 22.71 1.19 -6.31
CA ALA A 151 24.05 1.48 -6.77
C ALA A 151 23.97 2.41 -7.98
N THR A 152 24.55 3.61 -7.86
CA THR A 152 24.65 4.55 -8.98
C THR A 152 25.69 4.01 -9.95
N VAL A 153 25.23 3.30 -10.98
CA VAL A 153 26.08 3.10 -12.16
C VAL A 153 26.12 4.46 -12.85
N GLU A 154 27.25 5.15 -12.78
CA GLU A 154 27.48 6.38 -13.54
C GLU A 154 27.44 6.06 -15.04
N THR A 155 26.26 6.00 -15.62
CA THR A 155 26.06 6.14 -17.05
C THR A 155 26.00 7.64 -17.34
N LYS A 156 27.02 8.17 -17.99
CA LYS A 156 27.00 9.53 -18.52
C LYS A 156 25.74 9.72 -19.37
N GLY A 157 24.77 10.46 -18.82
CA GLY A 157 23.60 10.98 -19.51
C GLY A 157 22.35 10.12 -19.41
N THR A 158 21.67 10.18 -18.32
CA THR A 158 20.23 10.37 -18.13
C THR A 158 19.92 10.32 -16.64
N SER A 159 19.72 11.47 -16.02
CA SER A 159 19.06 11.57 -14.72
C SER A 159 17.64 11.06 -14.92
N SER A 160 17.32 9.85 -14.50
CA SER A 160 15.94 9.43 -14.36
C SER A 160 15.36 10.24 -13.20
N LEU A 161 14.57 11.24 -13.53
CA LEU A 161 13.77 12.01 -12.57
C LEU A 161 12.80 11.02 -11.89
N ARG A 162 13.16 10.51 -10.73
CA ARG A 162 12.29 9.68 -9.89
C ARG A 162 11.29 10.61 -9.21
N THR A 163 10.15 10.87 -9.89
CA THR A 163 9.05 11.67 -9.36
C THR A 163 8.36 10.92 -8.23
N LYS A 164 8.13 11.58 -7.10
CA LYS A 164 7.31 11.09 -5.98
C LYS A 164 5.96 11.79 -5.96
N GLU A 165 4.98 11.27 -5.22
CA GLU A 165 3.69 11.93 -5.01
C GLU A 165 3.88 13.36 -4.46
N ALA A 166 4.87 13.55 -3.58
CA ALA A 166 5.22 14.85 -3.02
C ALA A 166 5.64 15.90 -4.07
N ASP A 167 6.11 15.48 -5.24
CA ASP A 167 6.58 16.36 -6.32
C ASP A 167 5.44 16.78 -7.28
N LEU A 168 4.25 16.19 -7.16
CA LEU A 168 3.13 16.48 -8.03
C LEU A 168 2.46 17.81 -7.69
N LYS A 169 2.15 18.64 -8.71
CA LYS A 169 1.62 20.00 -8.52
C LYS A 169 0.29 20.08 -7.78
N ASN A 170 -0.58 19.11 -7.92
CA ASN A 170 -1.93 19.11 -7.33
C ASN A 170 -2.12 17.93 -6.37
N ARG A 171 -1.05 17.53 -5.67
CA ARG A 171 -1.13 16.49 -4.66
C ARG A 171 -1.97 16.92 -3.48
N LEU A 172 -2.48 15.96 -2.74
CA LEU A 172 -3.01 16.20 -1.41
C LEU A 172 -1.86 16.28 -0.41
N ASP A 173 -1.92 17.24 0.50
CA ASP A 173 -0.96 17.31 1.58
C ASP A 173 -1.15 16.17 2.59
N ASN A 174 -0.08 15.79 3.26
CA ASN A 174 -0.16 14.84 4.35
C ASN A 174 -0.90 15.49 5.53
N PRO A 175 -1.94 14.84 6.08
CA PRO A 175 -2.70 15.43 7.19
C PRO A 175 -1.91 15.51 8.49
N GLN A 176 -0.72 14.93 8.55
CA GLN A 176 0.15 14.90 9.74
C GLN A 176 1.31 15.92 9.69
N ASP A 177 1.42 16.67 8.59
CA ASP A 177 2.47 17.69 8.42
C ASP A 177 2.00 19.11 8.85
N GLY A 178 0.85 19.22 9.52
CA GLY A 178 0.23 20.46 9.99
C GLY A 178 0.53 20.81 11.44
#